data_1b05e420994f77e33e64c7b9cba9994e
#
_entry.id   1b05e420994f77e33e64c7b9cba9994e
#
_cell.length_a   1.000
_cell.length_b   1.000
_cell.length_c   1.000
_cell.angle_alpha   90.00
_cell.angle_beta   90.00
_cell.angle_gamma   90.00
#
_symmetry.space_group_name_H-M   'P 1'
#
loop_
_entity.id
_entity.type
_entity.pdbx_description
1 polymer ?
#
loop_
_entity_poly.entity_id
_entity_poly.type
_entity_poly.pdbx_seq_one_letter_code
_entity_poly.pdbx_strand_id
1 'polypeptide(L)'
;VPRVSTDQLAARRQHILDGARRCFAAYGYEGATVRRLEQSTGLSRGAIFHYFRDKDALFLALAEQDAARMADVVAEQGLVQVMRDLLATARKPDPGDESSWLGTRLEVSRRLRTDPDFRKRWQAHSAELTAATRDRLERQAANGTLRDDVPVAVVAQYLELVLEGLVSHLAMGLPADALDGVLDVVEQSVRR
;
A
#
# COMPACT_ATOMS: atom_id res chain seq x y z
N VAL A 1 30.45 25.68 -1.60
CA VAL A 1 29.02 25.37 -1.72
C VAL A 1 28.69 24.38 -0.61
N PRO A 2 27.78 24.66 0.33
CA PRO A 2 27.43 23.72 1.39
C PRO A 2 26.88 22.44 0.76
N ARG A 3 27.48 21.30 1.05
CA ARG A 3 26.97 19.99 0.67
C ARG A 3 25.70 19.73 1.50
N VAL A 4 24.54 19.66 0.84
CA VAL A 4 23.31 19.22 1.51
C VAL A 4 23.56 17.83 2.06
N SER A 5 23.33 17.62 3.36
CA SER A 5 23.57 16.31 3.98
C SER A 5 22.58 15.29 3.43
N THR A 6 22.97 14.00 3.43
CA THR A 6 22.07 12.89 3.05
C THR A 6 20.76 12.92 3.82
N ASP A 7 20.81 13.30 5.11
CA ASP A 7 19.64 13.43 5.97
C ASP A 7 18.68 14.55 5.53
N GLN A 8 19.24 15.68 5.07
CA GLN A 8 18.43 16.79 4.54
C GLN A 8 17.73 16.41 3.23
N LEU A 9 18.41 15.63 2.37
CA LEU A 9 17.82 15.10 1.13
C LEU A 9 16.71 14.11 1.43
N ALA A 10 16.93 13.19 2.37
CA ALA A 10 15.92 12.23 2.82
C ALA A 10 14.69 12.92 3.44
N ALA A 11 14.92 13.89 4.34
CA ALA A 11 13.84 14.67 4.95
C ALA A 11 13.02 15.45 3.91
N ARG A 12 13.67 16.03 2.91
CA ARG A 12 12.98 16.75 1.83
C ARG A 12 12.17 15.80 0.95
N ARG A 13 12.74 14.63 0.62
CA ARG A 13 12.04 13.59 -0.13
C ARG A 13 10.78 13.13 0.63
N GLN A 14 10.90 12.88 1.94
CA GLN A 14 9.76 12.49 2.78
C GLN A 14 8.69 13.58 2.83
N HIS A 15 9.07 14.84 3.01
CA HIS A 15 8.12 15.97 2.98
C HIS A 15 7.30 16.03 1.69
N ILE A 16 7.94 15.75 0.53
CA ILE A 16 7.24 15.68 -0.75
C ILE A 16 6.26 14.51 -0.78
N LEU A 17 6.67 13.33 -0.29
CA LEU A 17 5.81 12.15 -0.23
C LEU A 17 4.58 12.39 0.65
N ASP A 18 4.74 12.99 1.83
CA ASP A 18 3.63 13.29 2.75
C ASP A 18 2.62 14.27 2.11
N GLY A 19 3.12 15.31 1.45
CA GLY A 19 2.27 16.26 0.71
C GLY A 19 1.57 15.60 -0.48
N ALA A 20 2.26 14.73 -1.20
CA ALA A 20 1.69 14.00 -2.32
C ALA A 20 0.61 13.01 -1.86
N ARG A 21 0.83 12.31 -0.73
CA ARG A 21 -0.15 11.41 -0.12
C ARG A 21 -1.47 12.15 0.17
N ARG A 22 -1.40 13.30 0.84
CA ARG A 22 -2.58 14.16 1.08
C ARG A 22 -3.25 14.61 -0.22
N CYS A 23 -2.46 14.96 -1.23
CA CYS A 23 -2.99 15.38 -2.53
C CYS A 23 -3.73 14.24 -3.24
N PHE A 24 -3.15 13.04 -3.29
CA PHE A 24 -3.80 11.88 -3.88
C PHE A 24 -5.05 11.46 -3.09
N ALA A 25 -5.00 11.49 -1.78
CA ALA A 25 -6.14 11.20 -0.93
C ALA A 25 -7.32 12.14 -1.19
N ALA A 26 -7.06 13.45 -1.31
CA ALA A 26 -8.10 14.47 -1.47
C ALA A 26 -8.68 14.54 -2.90
N TYR A 27 -7.86 14.23 -3.93
CA TYR A 27 -8.23 14.53 -5.32
C TYR A 27 -8.14 13.32 -6.25
N GLY A 28 -7.77 12.15 -5.77
CA GLY A 28 -7.50 10.98 -6.57
C GLY A 28 -6.23 11.12 -7.43
N TYR A 29 -5.90 10.05 -8.17
CA TYR A 29 -4.70 10.06 -9.02
C TYR A 29 -4.80 11.09 -10.15
N GLU A 30 -5.89 11.11 -10.92
CA GLU A 30 -6.05 12.04 -12.05
C GLU A 30 -6.23 13.49 -11.55
N GLY A 31 -6.94 13.68 -10.46
CA GLY A 31 -7.17 15.00 -9.86
C GLY A 31 -5.95 15.61 -9.18
N ALA A 32 -4.91 14.84 -8.84
CA ALA A 32 -3.65 15.33 -8.30
C ALA A 32 -2.80 16.02 -9.39
N THR A 33 -3.23 17.24 -9.79
CA THR A 33 -2.50 18.07 -10.75
C THR A 33 -1.22 18.63 -10.14
N VAL A 34 -0.28 19.07 -10.97
CA VAL A 34 0.97 19.72 -10.52
C VAL A 34 0.68 20.88 -9.57
N ARG A 35 -0.30 21.73 -9.88
CA ARG A 35 -0.69 22.88 -9.03
C ARG A 35 -1.18 22.42 -7.65
N ARG A 36 -1.96 21.34 -7.58
CA ARG A 36 -2.43 20.76 -6.31
C ARG A 36 -1.29 20.13 -5.52
N LEU A 37 -0.35 19.47 -6.20
CA LEU A 37 0.88 18.96 -5.57
C LEU A 37 1.72 20.11 -4.98
N GLU A 38 1.90 21.22 -5.72
CA GLU A 38 2.57 22.42 -5.19
C GLU A 38 1.88 22.95 -3.93
N GLN A 39 0.55 23.05 -3.96
CA GLN A 39 -0.24 23.50 -2.80
C GLN A 39 -0.13 22.56 -1.60
N SER A 40 -0.20 21.25 -1.83
CA SER A 40 -0.15 20.23 -0.76
C SER A 40 1.24 20.05 -0.16
N THR A 41 2.30 20.30 -0.93
CA THR A 41 3.69 20.17 -0.47
C THR A 41 4.28 21.51 -0.01
N GLY A 42 3.72 22.64 -0.43
CA GLY A 42 4.32 23.97 -0.24
C GLY A 42 5.59 24.19 -1.07
N LEU A 43 5.83 23.38 -2.10
CA LEU A 43 7.04 23.42 -2.93
C LEU A 43 6.69 23.72 -4.38
N SER A 44 7.61 24.37 -5.09
CA SER A 44 7.46 24.59 -6.52
C SER A 44 7.56 23.28 -7.32
N ARG A 45 6.96 23.26 -8.52
CA ARG A 45 7.09 22.18 -9.50
C ARG A 45 8.54 21.69 -9.66
N GLY A 46 9.47 22.66 -9.84
CA GLY A 46 10.91 22.33 -10.02
C GLY A 46 11.49 21.62 -8.80
N ALA A 47 11.11 22.04 -7.59
CA ALA A 47 11.56 21.41 -6.36
C ALA A 47 11.01 19.98 -6.19
N ILE A 48 9.74 19.74 -6.54
CA ILE A 48 9.12 18.40 -6.48
C ILE A 48 9.78 17.47 -7.50
N PHE A 49 9.83 17.89 -8.78
CA PHE A 49 10.29 17.05 -9.88
C PHE A 49 11.82 16.98 -10.02
N HIS A 50 12.55 17.65 -9.13
CA HIS A 50 13.98 17.37 -8.90
C HIS A 50 14.17 16.01 -8.18
N TYR A 51 13.24 15.61 -7.30
CA TYR A 51 13.32 14.35 -6.56
C TYR A 51 12.58 13.20 -7.25
N PHE A 52 11.54 13.50 -8.02
CA PHE A 52 10.69 12.51 -8.68
C PHE A 52 10.54 12.89 -10.15
N ARG A 53 10.88 11.98 -11.04
CA ARG A 53 10.85 12.25 -12.49
C ARG A 53 9.49 12.78 -12.99
N ASP A 54 8.40 12.23 -12.45
CA ASP A 54 7.03 12.52 -12.85
C ASP A 54 6.03 12.14 -11.73
N LYS A 55 4.75 12.39 -11.97
CA LYS A 55 3.66 12.04 -11.04
C LYS A 55 3.58 10.52 -10.81
N ASP A 56 3.88 9.72 -11.83
CA ASP A 56 3.88 8.26 -11.71
C ASP A 56 4.98 7.78 -10.75
N ALA A 57 6.19 8.33 -10.89
CA ALA A 57 7.31 8.01 -9.99
C ALA A 57 7.01 8.41 -8.54
N LEU A 58 6.32 9.53 -8.34
CA LEU A 58 5.89 9.99 -7.03
C LEU A 58 4.82 9.04 -6.42
N PHE A 59 3.84 8.64 -7.22
CA PHE A 59 2.80 7.70 -6.80
C PHE A 59 3.37 6.30 -6.49
N LEU A 60 4.25 5.80 -7.34
CA LEU A 60 4.91 4.50 -7.14
C LEU A 60 5.80 4.49 -5.88
N ALA A 61 6.50 5.61 -5.60
CA ALA A 61 7.30 5.72 -4.38
C ALA A 61 6.45 5.70 -3.10
N LEU A 62 5.22 6.21 -3.13
CA LEU A 62 4.27 6.05 -2.03
C LEU A 62 3.81 4.60 -1.88
N ALA A 63 3.49 3.94 -2.98
CA ALA A 63 3.10 2.53 -2.97
C ALA A 63 4.22 1.63 -2.43
N GLU A 64 5.48 1.90 -2.80
CA GLU A 64 6.66 1.22 -2.28
C GLU A 64 6.82 1.41 -0.76
N GLN A 65 6.69 2.64 -0.27
CA GLN A 65 6.78 2.95 1.15
C GLN A 65 5.69 2.23 1.95
N ASP A 66 4.48 2.12 1.43
CA ASP A 66 3.40 1.38 2.09
C ASP A 66 3.62 -0.13 2.04
N ALA A 67 4.08 -0.66 0.91
CA ALA A 67 4.41 -2.07 0.79
C ALA A 67 5.51 -2.47 1.79
N ALA A 68 6.54 -1.66 1.98
CA ALA A 68 7.60 -1.90 2.96
C ALA A 68 7.04 -1.91 4.40
N ARG A 69 6.21 -0.92 4.77
CA ARG A 69 5.56 -0.90 6.09
C ARG A 69 4.67 -2.12 6.33
N MET A 70 3.90 -2.51 5.31
CA MET A 70 3.06 -3.71 5.39
C MET A 70 3.91 -4.98 5.51
N ALA A 71 5.04 -5.04 4.82
CA ALA A 71 5.96 -6.18 4.88
C ALA A 71 6.52 -6.39 6.30
N ASP A 72 6.86 -5.32 7.03
CA ASP A 72 7.29 -5.39 8.42
C ASP A 72 6.20 -6.00 9.31
N VAL A 73 4.95 -5.54 9.18
CA VAL A 73 3.81 -6.10 9.93
C VAL A 73 3.58 -7.56 9.57
N VAL A 74 3.67 -7.91 8.28
CA VAL A 74 3.52 -9.30 7.82
C VAL A 74 4.59 -10.19 8.41
N ALA A 75 5.84 -9.75 8.44
CA ALA A 75 6.95 -10.54 8.98
C ALA A 75 6.73 -10.92 10.45
N GLU A 76 6.16 -10.01 11.25
CA GLU A 76 5.92 -10.19 12.68
C GLU A 76 4.56 -10.85 12.98
N GLN A 77 3.49 -10.40 12.33
CA GLN A 77 2.11 -10.70 12.73
C GLN A 77 1.28 -11.39 11.63
N GLY A 78 1.73 -11.36 10.37
CA GLY A 78 1.05 -11.97 9.23
C GLY A 78 0.12 -11.03 8.47
N LEU A 79 -0.27 -11.43 7.25
CA LEU A 79 -1.04 -10.57 6.33
C LEU A 79 -2.46 -10.27 6.83
N VAL A 80 -3.06 -11.18 7.62
CA VAL A 80 -4.39 -10.94 8.21
C VAL A 80 -4.34 -9.76 9.21
N GLN A 81 -3.21 -9.56 9.93
CA GLN A 81 -3.07 -8.39 10.79
C GLN A 81 -3.03 -7.09 9.99
N VAL A 82 -2.35 -7.05 8.87
CA VAL A 82 -2.39 -5.89 7.94
C VAL A 82 -3.84 -5.59 7.53
N MET A 83 -4.63 -6.62 7.22
CA MET A 83 -6.05 -6.44 6.86
C MET A 83 -6.86 -5.85 8.03
N ARG A 84 -6.61 -6.30 9.27
CA ARG A 84 -7.27 -5.76 10.48
C ARG A 84 -6.90 -4.31 10.73
N ASP A 85 -5.64 -3.94 10.54
CA ASP A 85 -5.17 -2.57 10.70
C ASP A 85 -5.80 -1.63 9.66
N LEU A 86 -5.88 -2.07 8.41
CA LEU A 86 -6.58 -1.32 7.34
C LEU A 86 -8.08 -1.13 7.67
N LEU A 87 -8.74 -2.17 8.16
CA LEU A 87 -10.15 -2.10 8.56
C LEU A 87 -10.35 -1.14 9.74
N ALA A 88 -9.48 -1.22 10.76
CA ALA A 88 -9.54 -0.34 11.94
C ALA A 88 -9.35 1.13 11.55
N THR A 89 -8.41 1.41 10.65
CA THR A 89 -8.13 2.74 10.13
C THR A 89 -9.33 3.28 9.33
N ALA A 90 -9.90 2.48 8.44
CA ALA A 90 -11.06 2.88 7.63
C ALA A 90 -12.31 3.21 8.47
N ARG A 91 -12.46 2.60 9.65
CA ARG A 91 -13.57 2.88 10.58
C ARG A 91 -13.42 4.18 11.40
N LYS A 92 -12.22 4.71 11.47
CA LYS A 92 -11.90 5.95 12.18
C LYS A 92 -11.21 6.92 11.22
N PRO A 93 -11.92 7.43 10.20
CA PRO A 93 -11.31 8.37 9.28
C PRO A 93 -10.97 9.65 10.05
N ASP A 94 -9.69 9.88 10.28
CA ASP A 94 -9.18 11.16 10.74
C ASP A 94 -9.18 12.12 9.53
N PRO A 95 -9.61 13.39 9.65
CA PRO A 95 -9.53 14.37 8.56
C PRO A 95 -8.14 14.59 7.97
N GLY A 96 -7.10 14.05 8.61
CA GLY A 96 -5.72 14.00 8.09
C GLY A 96 -5.25 12.59 7.71
N ASP A 97 -6.13 11.60 7.76
CA ASP A 97 -5.75 10.20 7.63
C ASP A 97 -5.24 9.87 6.23
N GLU A 98 -4.02 9.39 6.22
CA GLU A 98 -3.29 8.95 5.03
C GLU A 98 -3.90 7.69 4.37
N SER A 99 -4.84 7.00 5.02
CA SER A 99 -5.45 5.77 4.51
C SER A 99 -6.40 6.02 3.33
N SER A 100 -6.94 7.23 3.23
CA SER A 100 -7.89 7.61 2.16
C SER A 100 -7.26 7.53 0.75
N TRP A 101 -5.92 7.50 0.64
CA TRP A 101 -5.25 7.32 -0.64
C TRP A 101 -5.41 5.88 -1.19
N LEU A 102 -5.85 4.91 -0.39
CA LEU A 102 -6.16 3.56 -0.86
C LEU A 102 -7.16 3.55 -2.01
N GLY A 103 -8.12 4.50 -2.01
CA GLY A 103 -9.03 4.72 -3.14
C GLY A 103 -8.32 5.03 -4.44
N THR A 104 -7.20 5.74 -4.38
CA THR A 104 -6.38 6.08 -5.54
C THR A 104 -5.79 4.84 -6.22
N ARG A 105 -5.59 3.74 -5.49
CA ARG A 105 -5.15 2.45 -6.05
C ARG A 105 -6.17 1.88 -7.03
N LEU A 106 -7.47 2.08 -6.81
CA LEU A 106 -8.51 1.66 -7.75
C LEU A 106 -8.45 2.46 -9.06
N GLU A 107 -8.13 3.75 -9.00
CA GLU A 107 -8.03 4.61 -10.17
C GLU A 107 -6.90 4.18 -11.11
N VAL A 108 -5.79 3.65 -10.56
CA VAL A 108 -4.68 3.16 -11.39
C VAL A 108 -4.92 1.77 -11.95
N SER A 109 -5.97 1.04 -11.55
CA SER A 109 -6.29 -0.29 -12.06
C SER A 109 -6.49 -0.31 -13.58
N ARG A 110 -7.03 0.76 -14.15
CA ARG A 110 -7.13 0.94 -15.60
C ARG A 110 -5.75 0.99 -16.25
N ARG A 111 -4.82 1.78 -15.69
CA ARG A 111 -3.44 1.89 -16.20
C ARG A 111 -2.69 0.58 -16.10
N LEU A 112 -2.88 -0.19 -15.02
CA LEU A 112 -2.29 -1.52 -14.87
C LEU A 112 -2.69 -2.48 -16.00
N ARG A 113 -3.89 -2.29 -16.61
CA ARG A 113 -4.34 -3.08 -17.76
C ARG A 113 -3.81 -2.57 -19.10
N THR A 114 -3.68 -1.25 -19.26
CA THR A 114 -3.41 -0.61 -20.54
C THR A 114 -1.99 -0.13 -20.74
N ASP A 115 -1.18 -0.08 -19.67
CA ASP A 115 0.22 0.38 -19.67
C ASP A 115 1.14 -0.71 -19.09
N PRO A 116 1.79 -1.52 -19.96
CA PRO A 116 2.68 -2.61 -19.51
C PRO A 116 3.89 -2.12 -18.70
N ASP A 117 4.42 -0.93 -19.01
CA ASP A 117 5.59 -0.38 -18.30
C ASP A 117 5.21 0.09 -16.90
N PHE A 118 4.04 0.73 -16.77
CA PHE A 118 3.50 1.09 -15.46
C PHE A 118 3.22 -0.17 -14.63
N ARG A 119 2.59 -1.19 -15.20
CA ARG A 119 2.32 -2.48 -14.54
C ARG A 119 3.60 -3.15 -14.04
N LYS A 120 4.66 -3.20 -14.86
CA LYS A 120 5.94 -3.78 -14.46
C LYS A 120 6.55 -3.04 -13.26
N ARG A 121 6.53 -1.71 -13.27
CA ARG A 121 7.00 -0.89 -12.14
C ARG A 121 6.16 -1.12 -10.89
N TRP A 122 4.84 -1.15 -11.03
CA TRP A 122 3.92 -1.44 -9.92
C TRP A 122 4.19 -2.80 -9.27
N GLN A 123 4.36 -3.86 -10.08
CA GLN A 123 4.66 -5.20 -9.58
C GLN A 123 6.00 -5.27 -8.84
N ALA A 124 7.02 -4.52 -9.30
CA ALA A 124 8.30 -4.44 -8.61
C ALA A 124 8.17 -3.85 -7.19
N HIS A 125 7.31 -2.84 -7.01
CA HIS A 125 7.07 -2.22 -5.69
C HIS A 125 6.28 -3.12 -4.73
N SER A 126 5.49 -4.06 -5.24
CA SER A 126 4.75 -5.02 -4.42
C SER A 126 5.55 -6.27 -4.03
N ALA A 127 6.73 -6.46 -4.61
CA ALA A 127 7.52 -7.69 -4.45
C ALA A 127 7.96 -7.95 -3.00
N GLU A 128 8.25 -6.89 -2.23
CA GLU A 128 8.67 -6.99 -0.83
C GLU A 128 7.55 -7.55 0.06
N LEU A 129 6.34 -7.04 -0.09
CA LEU A 129 5.16 -7.54 0.64
C LEU A 129 4.87 -9.00 0.28
N THR A 130 4.92 -9.35 -1.00
CA THR A 130 4.72 -10.73 -1.47
C THR A 130 5.79 -11.67 -0.89
N ALA A 131 7.07 -11.25 -0.87
CA ALA A 131 8.15 -12.02 -0.28
C ALA A 131 7.95 -12.22 1.23
N ALA A 132 7.66 -11.16 1.98
CA ALA A 132 7.40 -11.23 3.42
C ALA A 132 6.22 -12.17 3.75
N THR A 133 5.15 -12.13 2.95
CA THR A 133 4.00 -13.02 3.10
C THR A 133 4.41 -14.49 2.90
N ARG A 134 5.14 -14.79 1.84
CA ARG A 134 5.61 -16.15 1.56
C ARG A 134 6.53 -16.67 2.66
N ASP A 135 7.54 -15.91 3.05
CA ASP A 135 8.50 -16.29 4.09
C ASP A 135 7.80 -16.57 5.42
N ARG A 136 6.79 -15.77 5.76
CA ARG A 136 5.98 -15.99 6.95
C ARG A 136 5.21 -17.30 6.88
N LEU A 137 4.54 -17.57 5.76
CA LEU A 137 3.77 -18.80 5.58
C LEU A 137 4.66 -20.04 5.54
N GLU A 138 5.86 -19.97 4.97
CA GLU A 138 6.84 -21.05 5.00
C GLU A 138 7.28 -21.39 6.44
N ARG A 139 7.53 -20.34 7.28
CA ARG A 139 7.79 -20.55 8.71
C ARG A 139 6.61 -21.20 9.43
N GLN A 140 5.38 -20.81 9.14
CA GLN A 140 4.17 -21.38 9.73
C GLN A 140 3.96 -22.84 9.28
N ALA A 141 4.27 -23.17 8.03
CA ALA A 141 4.25 -24.53 7.54
C ALA A 141 5.30 -25.40 8.24
N ALA A 142 6.54 -24.90 8.40
CA ALA A 142 7.61 -25.60 9.11
C ALA A 142 7.27 -25.85 10.59
N ASN A 143 6.53 -24.95 11.24
CA ASN A 143 6.08 -25.07 12.63
C ASN A 143 4.78 -25.87 12.78
N GLY A 144 4.18 -26.35 11.69
CA GLY A 144 2.94 -27.13 11.71
C GLY A 144 1.69 -26.34 12.11
N THR A 145 1.71 -25.00 12.03
CA THR A 145 0.57 -24.13 12.33
C THR A 145 -0.25 -23.73 11.10
N LEU A 146 0.34 -23.85 9.91
CA LEU A 146 -0.34 -23.65 8.63
C LEU A 146 -1.01 -24.97 8.20
N ARG A 147 -2.16 -24.90 7.53
CA ARG A 147 -2.77 -26.05 6.85
C ARG A 147 -1.77 -26.72 5.89
N ASP A 148 -1.79 -28.02 5.83
CA ASP A 148 -0.83 -28.82 5.05
C ASP A 148 -1.45 -29.54 3.83
N ASP A 149 -2.76 -29.39 3.65
CA ASP A 149 -3.52 -29.94 2.51
C ASP A 149 -3.51 -29.02 1.26
N VAL A 150 -2.93 -27.82 1.38
CA VAL A 150 -2.83 -26.83 0.30
C VAL A 150 -1.40 -26.29 0.20
N PRO A 151 -0.82 -26.18 -1.02
CA PRO A 151 0.52 -25.61 -1.19
C PRO A 151 0.62 -24.17 -0.64
N VAL A 152 1.73 -23.82 0.02
CA VAL A 152 1.99 -22.48 0.59
C VAL A 152 1.77 -21.37 -0.45
N ALA A 153 2.18 -21.58 -1.69
CA ALA A 153 1.99 -20.60 -2.77
C ALA A 153 0.50 -20.29 -3.05
N VAL A 154 -0.37 -21.30 -2.90
CA VAL A 154 -1.83 -21.12 -3.08
C VAL A 154 -2.42 -20.36 -1.89
N VAL A 155 -1.95 -20.66 -0.67
CA VAL A 155 -2.36 -19.91 0.53
C VAL A 155 -1.92 -18.45 0.44
N ALA A 156 -0.69 -18.19 -0.03
CA ALA A 156 -0.20 -16.84 -0.24
C ALA A 156 -1.08 -16.07 -1.25
N GLN A 157 -1.34 -16.67 -2.40
CA GLN A 157 -2.20 -16.07 -3.43
C GLN A 157 -3.64 -15.83 -2.94
N TYR A 158 -4.18 -16.75 -2.15
CA TYR A 158 -5.49 -16.58 -1.52
C TYR A 158 -5.52 -15.36 -0.60
N LEU A 159 -4.55 -15.21 0.28
CA LEU A 159 -4.47 -14.07 1.20
C LEU A 159 -4.25 -12.74 0.46
N GLU A 160 -3.44 -12.72 -0.59
CA GLU A 160 -3.24 -11.54 -1.44
C GLU A 160 -4.55 -11.12 -2.13
N LEU A 161 -5.32 -12.07 -2.67
CA LEU A 161 -6.63 -11.79 -3.29
C LEU A 161 -7.64 -11.26 -2.25
N VAL A 162 -7.63 -11.78 -1.03
CA VAL A 162 -8.48 -11.26 0.06
C VAL A 162 -8.09 -9.84 0.42
N LEU A 163 -6.78 -9.54 0.54
CA LEU A 163 -6.30 -8.18 0.80
C LEU A 163 -6.74 -7.21 -0.30
N GLU A 164 -6.57 -7.57 -1.57
CA GLU A 164 -7.02 -6.72 -2.68
C GLU A 164 -8.54 -6.51 -2.67
N GLY A 165 -9.31 -7.55 -2.37
CA GLY A 165 -10.76 -7.47 -2.19
C GLY A 165 -11.15 -6.52 -1.05
N LEU A 166 -10.49 -6.62 0.10
CA LEU A 166 -10.70 -5.74 1.25
C LEU A 166 -10.37 -4.29 0.90
N VAL A 167 -9.21 -4.02 0.31
CA VAL A 167 -8.82 -2.67 -0.12
C VAL A 167 -9.85 -2.07 -1.07
N SER A 168 -10.33 -2.87 -2.03
CA SER A 168 -11.37 -2.45 -2.98
C SER A 168 -12.69 -2.13 -2.28
N HIS A 169 -13.12 -2.99 -1.33
CA HIS A 169 -14.34 -2.82 -0.55
C HIS A 169 -14.32 -1.53 0.29
N LEU A 170 -13.22 -1.30 1.02
CA LEU A 170 -13.03 -0.10 1.84
C LEU A 170 -12.94 1.17 0.98
N ALA A 171 -12.24 1.12 -0.14
CA ALA A 171 -12.09 2.26 -1.04
C ALA A 171 -13.42 2.69 -1.71
N MET A 172 -14.35 1.74 -1.90
CA MET A 172 -15.70 2.03 -2.40
C MET A 172 -16.67 2.53 -1.30
N GLY A 173 -16.23 2.61 -0.05
CA GLY A 173 -17.06 3.01 1.09
C GLY A 173 -18.20 2.02 1.39
N LEU A 174 -18.03 0.75 1.09
CA LEU A 174 -19.04 -0.28 1.36
C LEU A 174 -19.11 -0.60 2.85
N PRO A 175 -20.27 -1.10 3.38
CA PRO A 175 -20.46 -1.40 4.78
C PRO A 175 -19.39 -2.36 5.32
N ALA A 176 -18.83 -2.04 6.50
CA ALA A 176 -17.71 -2.77 7.08
C ALA A 176 -18.07 -3.56 8.35
N ASP A 177 -19.36 -3.61 8.72
CA ASP A 177 -19.82 -4.16 10.02
C ASP A 177 -19.49 -5.65 10.20
N ALA A 178 -19.54 -6.44 9.12
CA ALA A 178 -19.29 -7.88 9.18
C ALA A 178 -17.81 -8.25 8.89
N LEU A 179 -16.95 -7.30 8.55
CA LEU A 179 -15.61 -7.60 8.05
C LEU A 179 -14.67 -8.20 9.11
N ASP A 180 -14.86 -7.92 10.40
CA ASP A 180 -14.09 -8.63 11.45
C ASP A 180 -14.35 -10.14 11.38
N GLY A 181 -15.63 -10.54 11.31
CA GLY A 181 -16.00 -11.94 11.16
C GLY A 181 -15.49 -12.57 9.87
N VAL A 182 -15.46 -11.81 8.77
CA VAL A 182 -14.84 -12.27 7.51
C VAL A 182 -13.35 -12.52 7.71
N LEU A 183 -12.63 -11.62 8.37
CA LEU A 183 -11.21 -11.79 8.65
C LEU A 183 -10.94 -12.95 9.62
N ASP A 184 -11.84 -13.22 10.58
CA ASP A 184 -11.75 -14.41 11.42
C ASP A 184 -11.88 -15.69 10.60
N VAL A 185 -12.81 -15.76 9.65
CA VAL A 185 -12.94 -16.89 8.72
C VAL A 185 -11.69 -17.05 7.87
N VAL A 186 -11.14 -15.95 7.34
CA VAL A 186 -9.90 -15.98 6.56
C VAL A 186 -8.75 -16.55 7.40
N GLU A 187 -8.57 -16.07 8.63
CA GLU A 187 -7.52 -16.53 9.53
C GLU A 187 -7.68 -18.02 9.87
N GLN A 188 -8.90 -18.46 10.20
CA GLN A 188 -9.19 -19.85 10.50
C GLN A 188 -8.97 -20.76 9.28
N SER A 189 -9.29 -20.29 8.09
CA SER A 189 -9.17 -21.07 6.85
C SER A 189 -7.73 -21.43 6.48
N VAL A 190 -6.73 -20.72 7.00
CA VAL A 190 -5.30 -20.97 6.73
C VAL A 190 -4.58 -21.69 7.86
N ARG A 191 -5.20 -21.81 9.03
CA ARG A 191 -4.67 -22.57 10.17
C ARG A 191 -4.90 -24.07 10.00
N ARG A 192 -4.04 -24.86 10.63
CA ARG A 192 -4.21 -26.31 10.76
C ARG A 192 -5.29 -26.65 11.78
#